data_8d6d0f3cd29062360386385154d167ca
#
_entry.id   8d6d0f3cd29062360386385154d167ca
#
_cell.length_a   1.000
_cell.length_b   1.000
_cell.length_c   1.000
_cell.angle_alpha   90.00
_cell.angle_beta   90.00
_cell.angle_gamma   90.00
#
_symmetry.space_group_name_H-M   'P 1'
#
loop_
_entity.id
_entity.type
_entity.pdbx_description
1 polymer ?
#
loop_
_entity_poly.entity_id
_entity_poly.type
_entity_poly.pdbx_seq_one_letter_code
_entity_poly.pdbx_strand_id
1 'polypeptide(L)'
;CDLLTLSSAIKSSIFFEEMNIPAPTYQLHVGSGFHGEQTAKMLQGIEAILLKEKYDGVVVYGDTNSTLAGALAAAKLQIPIFHVEAGLRSYNFAMPEEQNRILTDNLSTILFCPTQTAINNLRFEGWETSGIKKGEISLVGDVMFDNALYYSKIAQQRSTILKELKLQPEKYILFTIHRNLNTDNISRLTNCLNSLLSLAEKTTIVFPIHPRTQHIAEEKLS
;
A
#
# COMPACT_ATOMS: atom_id res chain seq x y z
N CYS A 1 14.94 18.32 13.41
CA CYS A 1 13.89 17.91 12.45
C CYS A 1 13.00 16.92 13.17
N ASP A 2 11.83 17.36 13.60
CA ASP A 2 10.91 16.50 14.34
C ASP A 2 10.00 15.81 13.32
N LEU A 3 10.08 14.47 13.24
CA LEU A 3 9.22 13.68 12.38
C LEU A 3 7.91 13.42 13.11
N LEU A 4 6.83 14.07 12.68
CA LEU A 4 5.49 13.76 13.14
C LEU A 4 4.87 12.71 12.21
N THR A 5 4.35 11.64 12.80
CA THR A 5 3.73 10.55 12.05
C THR A 5 2.21 10.59 12.19
N LEU A 6 1.51 10.28 11.10
CA LEU A 6 0.06 10.24 11.05
C LEU A 6 -0.42 8.88 10.54
N SER A 7 -1.36 8.28 11.24
CA SER A 7 -2.07 7.08 10.79
C SER A 7 -3.54 7.39 10.54
N SER A 8 -4.05 6.94 9.41
CA SER A 8 -5.47 7.06 9.07
C SER A 8 -6.29 5.81 9.41
N ALA A 9 -5.66 4.66 9.61
CA ALA A 9 -6.34 3.36 9.74
C ALA A 9 -6.61 2.97 11.19
N ILE A 10 -7.79 2.41 11.45
CA ILE A 10 -8.20 1.90 12.78
C ILE A 10 -7.49 0.60 13.14
N LYS A 11 -7.19 -0.26 12.16
CA LYS A 11 -6.64 -1.61 12.39
C LYS A 11 -5.10 -1.70 12.30
N SER A 12 -4.41 -0.57 12.24
CA SER A 12 -2.94 -0.57 12.12
C SER A 12 -2.19 -0.83 13.44
N SER A 13 -2.85 -0.78 14.59
CA SER A 13 -2.19 -0.93 15.90
C SER A 13 -1.41 -2.23 16.04
N ILE A 14 -1.97 -3.35 15.59
CA ILE A 14 -1.30 -4.66 15.63
C ILE A 14 0.02 -4.64 14.84
N PHE A 15 0.02 -4.04 13.64
CA PHE A 15 1.22 -3.94 12.83
C PHE A 15 2.29 -3.03 13.47
N PHE A 16 1.86 -1.94 14.12
CA PHE A 16 2.79 -1.06 14.83
C PHE A 16 3.49 -1.80 15.99
N GLU A 17 2.73 -2.61 16.75
CA GLU A 17 3.26 -3.41 17.84
C GLU A 17 4.16 -4.55 17.35
N GLU A 18 3.69 -5.37 16.41
CA GLU A 18 4.44 -6.52 15.89
C GLU A 18 5.73 -6.13 15.17
N MET A 19 5.72 -5.02 14.45
CA MET A 19 6.88 -4.50 13.73
C MET A 19 7.73 -3.54 14.58
N ASN A 20 7.36 -3.30 15.84
CA ASN A 20 8.02 -2.35 16.73
C ASN A 20 8.16 -0.96 16.12
N ILE A 21 7.10 -0.49 15.42
CA ILE A 21 7.03 0.84 14.84
C ILE A 21 6.54 1.82 15.91
N PRO A 22 7.16 2.99 16.07
CA PRO A 22 6.69 4.00 17.01
C PRO A 22 5.23 4.37 16.78
N ALA A 23 4.48 4.58 17.85
CA ALA A 23 3.09 5.01 17.75
C ALA A 23 2.98 6.34 16.97
N PRO A 24 1.95 6.51 16.12
CA PRO A 24 1.77 7.75 15.38
C PRO A 24 1.40 8.90 16.34
N THR A 25 1.91 10.09 16.05
CA THR A 25 1.59 11.32 16.80
C THR A 25 0.12 11.70 16.67
N TYR A 26 -0.44 11.48 15.50
CA TYR A 26 -1.85 11.73 15.18
C TYR A 26 -2.52 10.49 14.60
N GLN A 27 -3.74 10.21 15.06
CA GLN A 27 -4.55 9.12 14.56
C GLN A 27 -5.94 9.64 14.16
N LEU A 28 -6.29 9.52 12.89
CA LEU A 28 -7.55 10.08 12.35
C LEU A 28 -8.75 9.16 12.54
N HIS A 29 -8.53 7.87 12.85
CA HIS A 29 -9.58 6.87 13.04
C HIS A 29 -10.59 6.76 11.89
N VAL A 30 -10.14 6.95 10.65
CA VAL A 30 -10.97 6.80 9.46
C VAL A 30 -11.11 5.32 9.14
N GLY A 31 -12.33 4.79 9.30
CA GLY A 31 -12.65 3.39 9.03
C GLY A 31 -12.85 3.07 7.55
N SER A 32 -13.35 1.86 7.30
CA SER A 32 -13.77 1.43 5.96
C SER A 32 -14.99 2.22 5.50
N GLY A 33 -15.09 2.49 4.20
CA GLY A 33 -16.17 3.23 3.58
C GLY A 33 -15.94 3.41 2.09
N PHE A 34 -16.82 4.14 1.41
CA PHE A 34 -16.61 4.50 0.01
C PHE A 34 -15.37 5.39 -0.16
N HIS A 35 -14.66 5.24 -1.27
CA HIS A 35 -13.40 5.97 -1.53
C HIS A 35 -13.52 7.47 -1.33
N GLY A 36 -14.60 8.08 -1.84
CA GLY A 36 -14.85 9.53 -1.70
C GLY A 36 -15.01 9.96 -0.25
N GLU A 37 -15.80 9.23 0.54
CA GLU A 37 -16.02 9.51 1.96
C GLU A 37 -14.72 9.37 2.77
N GLN A 38 -13.97 8.28 2.54
CA GLN A 38 -12.68 8.07 3.19
C GLN A 38 -11.70 9.19 2.88
N THR A 39 -11.52 9.50 1.60
CA THR A 39 -10.58 10.55 1.15
C THR A 39 -10.96 11.90 1.73
N ALA A 40 -12.26 12.24 1.76
CA ALA A 40 -12.73 13.51 2.32
C ALA A 40 -12.44 13.62 3.82
N LYS A 41 -12.73 12.59 4.61
CA LYS A 41 -12.46 12.58 6.06
C LYS A 41 -10.96 12.68 6.36
N MET A 42 -10.13 11.96 5.60
CA MET A 42 -8.67 12.01 5.72
C MET A 42 -8.15 13.41 5.35
N LEU A 43 -8.61 13.96 4.21
CA LEU A 43 -8.22 15.29 3.75
C LEU A 43 -8.51 16.36 4.82
N GLN A 44 -9.73 16.41 5.34
CA GLN A 44 -10.11 17.34 6.41
C GLN A 44 -9.24 17.18 7.67
N GLY A 45 -9.04 15.95 8.12
CA GLY A 45 -8.25 15.68 9.31
C GLY A 45 -6.78 16.09 9.16
N ILE A 46 -6.18 15.79 8.00
CA ILE A 46 -4.80 16.16 7.70
C ILE A 46 -4.66 17.67 7.57
N GLU A 47 -5.54 18.33 6.82
CA GLU A 47 -5.54 19.79 6.69
C GLU A 47 -5.63 20.47 8.05
N ALA A 48 -6.53 20.03 8.92
CA ALA A 48 -6.67 20.56 10.27
C ALA A 48 -5.39 20.40 11.13
N ILE A 49 -4.61 19.33 10.91
CA ILE A 49 -3.31 19.14 11.57
C ILE A 49 -2.27 20.08 10.97
N LEU A 50 -2.17 20.14 9.64
CA LEU A 50 -1.19 20.98 8.95
C LEU A 50 -1.38 22.48 9.18
N LEU A 51 -2.58 22.92 9.55
CA LEU A 51 -2.88 24.30 9.92
C LEU A 51 -2.50 24.66 11.36
N LYS A 52 -2.25 23.69 12.25
CA LYS A 52 -1.91 23.95 13.66
C LYS A 52 -0.47 24.42 13.85
N GLU A 53 0.42 23.88 13.04
CA GLU A 53 1.86 24.09 13.16
C GLU A 53 2.47 24.29 11.78
N LYS A 54 3.67 24.87 11.73
CA LYS A 54 4.42 25.02 10.49
C LYS A 54 5.21 23.75 10.20
N TYR A 55 4.98 23.16 9.04
CA TYR A 55 5.70 21.99 8.55
C TYR A 55 6.57 22.36 7.36
N ASP A 56 7.80 21.84 7.32
CA ASP A 56 8.75 22.07 6.23
C ASP A 56 8.45 21.19 5.00
N GLY A 57 7.72 20.09 5.21
CA GLY A 57 7.30 19.18 4.14
C GLY A 57 6.44 18.04 4.65
N VAL A 58 5.77 17.36 3.72
CA VAL A 58 4.94 16.19 3.97
C VAL A 58 5.48 15.00 3.16
N VAL A 59 5.80 13.92 3.85
CA VAL A 59 6.18 12.66 3.20
C VAL A 59 4.95 11.77 3.08
N VAL A 60 4.70 11.29 1.87
CA VAL A 60 3.61 10.35 1.58
C VAL A 60 4.16 9.08 0.94
N TYR A 61 3.52 7.93 1.23
CA TYR A 61 3.98 6.62 0.78
C TYR A 61 2.93 5.92 -0.08
N GLY A 62 3.37 5.29 -1.17
CA GLY A 62 2.55 4.40 -1.99
C GLY A 62 1.37 5.10 -2.70
N ASP A 63 0.20 4.46 -2.70
CA ASP A 63 -0.91 4.82 -3.60
C ASP A 63 -2.31 4.70 -2.97
N THR A 64 -2.39 4.71 -1.65
CA THR A 64 -3.68 4.61 -0.96
C THR A 64 -4.46 5.92 -0.95
N ASN A 65 -5.74 5.87 -0.55
CA ASN A 65 -6.54 7.08 -0.37
C ASN A 65 -5.92 8.06 0.64
N SER A 66 -5.18 7.55 1.64
CA SER A 66 -4.46 8.41 2.61
C SER A 66 -3.27 9.12 1.99
N THR A 67 -2.57 8.45 1.06
CA THR A 67 -1.49 9.06 0.28
C THR A 67 -1.99 10.26 -0.51
N LEU A 68 -3.08 10.06 -1.27
CA LEU A 68 -3.70 11.13 -2.05
C LEU A 68 -4.24 12.26 -1.16
N ALA A 69 -4.92 11.92 -0.05
CA ALA A 69 -5.46 12.92 0.88
C ALA A 69 -4.34 13.78 1.50
N GLY A 70 -3.22 13.16 1.90
CA GLY A 70 -2.05 13.85 2.41
C GLY A 70 -1.43 14.79 1.39
N ALA A 71 -1.25 14.31 0.16
CA ALA A 71 -0.71 15.11 -0.92
C ALA A 71 -1.62 16.30 -1.27
N LEU A 72 -2.94 16.09 -1.36
CA LEU A 72 -3.89 17.15 -1.65
C LEU A 72 -3.92 18.22 -0.55
N ALA A 73 -3.94 17.82 0.74
CA ALA A 73 -3.92 18.76 1.86
C ALA A 73 -2.64 19.62 1.83
N ALA A 74 -1.48 18.98 1.70
CA ALA A 74 -0.19 19.68 1.63
C ALA A 74 -0.11 20.62 0.41
N ALA A 75 -0.54 20.18 -0.77
CA ALA A 75 -0.53 20.98 -1.98
C ALA A 75 -1.37 22.25 -1.86
N LYS A 76 -2.58 22.16 -1.27
CA LYS A 76 -3.46 23.32 -1.04
C LYS A 76 -2.87 24.33 -0.07
N LEU A 77 -2.06 23.88 0.87
CA LEU A 77 -1.35 24.71 1.84
C LEU A 77 0.05 25.12 1.36
N GLN A 78 0.43 24.77 0.13
CA GLN A 78 1.74 25.07 -0.47
C GLN A 78 2.92 24.50 0.34
N ILE A 79 2.70 23.36 1.01
CA ILE A 79 3.73 22.62 1.74
C ILE A 79 4.41 21.64 0.76
N PRO A 80 5.75 21.58 0.69
CA PRO A 80 6.47 20.64 -0.16
C PRO A 80 6.07 19.18 0.11
N ILE A 81 5.93 18.38 -0.95
CA ILE A 81 5.50 16.98 -0.87
C ILE A 81 6.62 16.08 -1.37
N PHE A 82 6.92 15.06 -0.59
CA PHE A 82 7.92 14.04 -0.88
C PHE A 82 7.22 12.68 -1.02
N HIS A 83 7.18 12.14 -2.25
CA HIS A 83 6.45 10.91 -2.54
C HIS A 83 7.39 9.71 -2.64
N VAL A 84 7.28 8.80 -1.70
CA VAL A 84 8.01 7.52 -1.68
C VAL A 84 7.19 6.45 -2.43
N GLU A 85 7.85 5.66 -3.27
CA GLU A 85 7.25 4.70 -4.21
C GLU A 85 6.55 5.38 -5.40
N ALA A 86 7.14 6.49 -5.86
CA ALA A 86 6.64 7.27 -6.99
C ALA A 86 6.90 6.61 -8.36
N GLY A 87 6.13 6.98 -9.36
CA GLY A 87 6.37 6.64 -10.77
C GLY A 87 5.99 5.22 -11.19
N LEU A 88 5.53 4.36 -10.30
CA LEU A 88 4.99 3.05 -10.69
C LEU A 88 3.67 3.21 -11.43
N ARG A 89 3.44 2.38 -12.46
CA ARG A 89 2.20 2.39 -13.26
C ARG A 89 1.71 0.97 -13.53
N SER A 90 0.41 0.76 -13.35
CA SER A 90 -0.31 -0.42 -13.80
C SER A 90 -0.95 -0.24 -15.17
N TYR A 91 -1.07 1.03 -15.62
CA TYR A 91 -1.80 1.45 -16.83
C TYR A 91 -3.27 1.01 -16.84
N ASN A 92 -3.83 0.76 -15.66
CA ASN A 92 -5.23 0.38 -15.48
C ASN A 92 -5.96 1.43 -14.64
N PHE A 93 -6.58 2.40 -15.28
CA PHE A 93 -7.33 3.48 -14.64
C PHE A 93 -8.58 3.02 -13.86
N ALA A 94 -9.02 1.77 -14.03
CA ALA A 94 -10.07 1.22 -13.17
C ALA A 94 -9.58 0.91 -11.74
N MET A 95 -8.26 0.94 -11.50
CA MET A 95 -7.68 0.77 -10.17
C MET A 95 -7.58 2.13 -9.45
N PRO A 96 -8.19 2.28 -8.27
CA PRO A 96 -8.07 3.50 -7.47
C PRO A 96 -6.60 3.84 -7.13
N GLU A 97 -5.78 2.83 -6.93
CA GLU A 97 -4.35 2.97 -6.64
C GLU A 97 -3.59 3.65 -7.78
N GLU A 98 -3.92 3.31 -9.04
CA GLU A 98 -3.32 3.97 -10.22
C GLU A 98 -3.65 5.46 -10.25
N GLN A 99 -4.93 5.79 -10.01
CA GLN A 99 -5.39 7.17 -9.97
C GLN A 99 -4.69 7.94 -8.84
N ASN A 100 -4.66 7.36 -7.64
CA ASN A 100 -4.04 7.97 -6.48
C ASN A 100 -2.55 8.26 -6.72
N ARG A 101 -1.81 7.30 -7.27
CA ARG A 101 -0.37 7.46 -7.53
C ARG A 101 -0.09 8.54 -8.56
N ILE A 102 -0.80 8.52 -9.68
CA ILE A 102 -0.64 9.54 -10.73
C ILE A 102 -0.91 10.95 -10.18
N LEU A 103 -1.98 11.13 -9.43
CA LEU A 103 -2.33 12.42 -8.84
C LEU A 103 -1.30 12.86 -7.80
N THR A 104 -0.86 11.96 -6.94
CA THR A 104 0.16 12.23 -5.92
C THR A 104 1.49 12.61 -6.56
N ASP A 105 1.95 11.86 -7.59
CA ASP A 105 3.15 12.20 -8.35
C ASP A 105 3.07 13.62 -8.88
N ASN A 106 1.94 14.00 -9.50
CA ASN A 106 1.78 15.33 -10.10
C ASN A 106 1.73 16.48 -9.08
N LEU A 107 1.45 16.22 -7.82
CA LEU A 107 1.47 17.21 -6.74
C LEU A 107 2.82 17.29 -6.04
N SER A 108 3.71 16.32 -6.25
CA SER A 108 4.92 16.15 -5.45
C SER A 108 6.07 17.03 -5.91
N THR A 109 6.86 17.48 -4.94
CA THR A 109 8.09 18.27 -5.14
C THR A 109 9.28 17.35 -5.41
N ILE A 110 9.36 16.21 -4.71
CA ILE A 110 10.39 15.19 -4.91
C ILE A 110 9.71 13.83 -5.05
N LEU A 111 10.16 13.07 -6.06
CA LEU A 111 9.67 11.75 -6.43
C LEU A 111 10.75 10.73 -6.17
N PHE A 112 10.61 9.97 -5.09
CA PHE A 112 11.49 8.87 -4.75
C PHE A 112 11.05 7.59 -5.47
N CYS A 113 11.70 7.29 -6.58
CA CYS A 113 11.37 6.17 -7.46
C CYS A 113 12.05 4.89 -7.00
N PRO A 114 11.33 3.75 -6.89
CA PRO A 114 11.91 2.49 -6.46
C PRO A 114 12.75 1.82 -7.56
N THR A 115 12.45 2.08 -8.82
CA THR A 115 13.07 1.39 -9.96
C THR A 115 13.33 2.32 -11.14
N GLN A 116 14.21 1.89 -12.05
CA GLN A 116 14.41 2.60 -13.32
C GLN A 116 13.14 2.63 -14.17
N THR A 117 12.28 1.61 -14.08
CA THR A 117 10.98 1.60 -14.76
C THR A 117 10.09 2.73 -14.28
N ALA A 118 10.06 3.01 -12.98
CA ALA A 118 9.30 4.13 -12.42
C ALA A 118 9.77 5.48 -12.99
N ILE A 119 11.09 5.69 -13.07
CA ILE A 119 11.66 6.89 -13.71
C ILE A 119 11.26 6.99 -15.18
N ASN A 120 11.33 5.90 -15.92
CA ASN A 120 10.98 5.87 -17.34
C ASN A 120 9.50 6.19 -17.56
N ASN A 121 8.60 5.71 -16.69
CA ASN A 121 7.18 6.06 -16.72
C ASN A 121 6.96 7.56 -16.56
N LEU A 122 7.59 8.19 -15.56
CA LEU A 122 7.51 9.62 -15.33
C LEU A 122 8.07 10.43 -16.51
N ARG A 123 9.18 10.02 -17.11
CA ARG A 123 9.75 10.64 -18.30
C ARG A 123 8.81 10.54 -19.49
N PHE A 124 8.17 9.40 -19.68
CA PHE A 124 7.15 9.20 -20.71
C PHE A 124 5.95 10.14 -20.52
N GLU A 125 5.60 10.43 -19.28
CA GLU A 125 4.54 11.39 -18.91
C GLU A 125 5.00 12.86 -18.99
N GLY A 126 6.20 13.12 -19.46
CA GLY A 126 6.74 14.48 -19.71
C GLY A 126 7.42 15.12 -18.50
N TRP A 127 7.78 14.35 -17.46
CA TRP A 127 8.67 14.83 -16.42
C TRP A 127 10.07 15.07 -16.99
N GLU A 128 10.77 16.10 -16.48
CA GLU A 128 12.08 16.58 -16.94
C GLU A 128 12.10 17.24 -18.33
N THR A 129 11.14 16.94 -19.22
CA THR A 129 11.18 17.42 -20.62
C THR A 129 10.23 18.56 -20.92
N SER A 130 9.10 18.64 -20.21
CA SER A 130 8.02 19.60 -20.54
C SER A 130 8.23 21.01 -19.99
N GLY A 131 9.14 21.21 -19.05
CA GLY A 131 9.31 22.47 -18.31
C GLY A 131 8.08 22.87 -17.46
N ILE A 132 7.01 22.10 -17.55
CA ILE A 132 5.73 22.33 -16.83
C ILE A 132 5.74 21.61 -15.48
N LYS A 133 6.27 20.39 -15.43
CA LYS A 133 6.40 19.59 -14.21
C LYS A 133 7.71 19.93 -13.50
N LYS A 134 7.61 20.46 -12.29
CA LYS A 134 8.73 20.98 -11.52
C LYS A 134 9.01 20.10 -10.29
N GLY A 135 9.30 18.85 -10.47
CA GLY A 135 9.71 17.98 -9.37
C GLY A 135 11.05 17.34 -9.64
N GLU A 136 11.78 17.02 -8.59
CA GLU A 136 13.00 16.24 -8.66
C GLU A 136 12.67 14.76 -8.66
N ILE A 137 13.28 14.00 -9.59
CA ILE A 137 13.14 12.53 -9.66
C ILE A 137 14.42 11.90 -9.13
N SER A 138 14.30 11.03 -8.13
CA SER A 138 15.43 10.35 -7.51
C SER A 138 15.23 8.84 -7.48
N LEU A 139 16.21 8.08 -7.97
CA LEU A 139 16.23 6.61 -7.85
C LEU A 139 16.77 6.24 -6.48
N VAL A 140 15.92 5.70 -5.62
CA VAL A 140 16.27 5.42 -4.20
C VAL A 140 16.18 3.95 -3.81
N GLY A 141 15.65 3.09 -4.68
CA GLY A 141 15.36 1.69 -4.36
C GLY A 141 13.96 1.51 -3.77
N ASP A 142 13.63 0.26 -3.46
CA ASP A 142 12.29 -0.17 -3.05
C ASP A 142 12.25 -0.45 -1.55
N VAL A 143 11.56 0.40 -0.80
CA VAL A 143 11.40 0.26 0.67
C VAL A 143 10.66 -1.01 1.06
N MET A 144 9.78 -1.55 0.20
CA MET A 144 9.11 -2.83 0.45
C MET A 144 10.07 -3.99 0.32
N PHE A 145 11.02 -3.91 -0.62
CA PHE A 145 12.08 -4.89 -0.75
C PHE A 145 13.04 -4.86 0.45
N ASP A 146 13.41 -3.67 0.91
CA ASP A 146 14.25 -3.50 2.11
C ASP A 146 13.56 -4.09 3.36
N ASN A 147 12.26 -3.83 3.52
CA ASN A 147 11.46 -4.42 4.58
C ASN A 147 11.41 -5.96 4.47
N ALA A 148 11.21 -6.49 3.27
CA ALA A 148 11.19 -7.94 3.06
C ALA A 148 12.53 -8.58 3.44
N LEU A 149 13.65 -7.96 3.07
CA LEU A 149 14.99 -8.42 3.46
C LEU A 149 15.23 -8.36 4.97
N TYR A 150 14.81 -7.27 5.60
CA TYR A 150 14.96 -7.08 7.05
C TYR A 150 14.15 -8.11 7.83
N TYR A 151 12.84 -8.19 7.57
CA TYR A 151 11.95 -9.09 8.30
C TYR A 151 12.16 -10.57 7.97
N SER A 152 12.66 -10.91 6.78
CA SER A 152 12.99 -12.30 6.46
C SER A 152 14.09 -12.85 7.37
N LYS A 153 15.10 -12.04 7.67
CA LYS A 153 16.17 -12.41 8.62
C LYS A 153 15.64 -12.63 10.04
N ILE A 154 14.73 -11.77 10.49
CA ILE A 154 14.07 -11.89 11.79
C ILE A 154 13.19 -13.14 11.83
N ALA A 155 12.40 -13.36 10.78
CA ALA A 155 11.53 -14.52 10.67
C ALA A 155 12.29 -15.84 10.69
N GLN A 156 13.43 -15.94 10.01
CA GLN A 156 14.29 -17.13 10.07
C GLN A 156 14.74 -17.48 11.48
N GLN A 157 14.91 -16.49 12.35
CA GLN A 157 15.38 -16.68 13.72
C GLN A 157 14.25 -16.91 14.72
N ARG A 158 13.09 -16.31 14.51
CA ARG A 158 12.01 -16.23 15.50
C ARG A 158 10.75 -16.98 15.13
N SER A 159 10.47 -17.19 13.84
CA SER A 159 9.21 -17.79 13.41
C SER A 159 9.16 -19.29 13.72
N THR A 160 8.07 -19.71 14.34
CA THR A 160 7.75 -21.11 14.64
C THR A 160 6.66 -21.67 13.72
N ILE A 161 6.15 -20.85 12.79
CA ILE A 161 4.98 -21.17 11.97
C ILE A 161 5.09 -22.49 11.20
N LEU A 162 6.26 -22.82 10.65
CA LEU A 162 6.46 -24.08 9.93
C LEU A 162 6.32 -25.29 10.86
N LYS A 163 6.79 -25.18 12.12
CA LYS A 163 6.63 -26.24 13.12
C LYS A 163 5.17 -26.35 13.56
N GLU A 164 4.52 -25.24 13.82
CA GLU A 164 3.11 -25.17 14.25
C GLU A 164 2.20 -25.79 13.20
N LEU A 165 2.40 -25.47 11.93
CA LEU A 165 1.66 -26.01 10.80
C LEU A 165 2.18 -27.38 10.32
N LYS A 166 3.23 -27.94 10.96
CA LYS A 166 3.87 -29.20 10.59
C LYS A 166 4.33 -29.24 9.13
N LEU A 167 4.82 -28.09 8.63
CA LEU A 167 5.29 -27.94 7.25
C LEU A 167 6.80 -28.19 7.14
N GLN A 168 7.21 -28.76 6.03
CA GLN A 168 8.61 -28.84 5.66
C GLN A 168 8.95 -27.68 4.72
N PRO A 169 10.10 -27.00 4.88
CA PRO A 169 10.56 -25.99 3.93
C PRO A 169 10.50 -26.51 2.49
N GLU A 170 10.06 -25.67 1.57
CA GLU A 170 9.99 -25.96 0.13
C GLU A 170 9.05 -27.13 -0.28
N LYS A 171 8.27 -27.67 0.66
CA LYS A 171 7.31 -28.76 0.41
C LYS A 171 5.84 -28.31 0.47
N TYR A 172 5.58 -27.04 0.27
CA TYR A 172 4.24 -26.49 0.21
C TYR A 172 4.13 -25.34 -0.77
N ILE A 173 2.92 -25.04 -1.20
CA ILE A 173 2.62 -23.86 -2.02
C ILE A 173 1.97 -22.83 -1.10
N LEU A 174 2.53 -21.61 -1.06
CA LEU A 174 1.89 -20.47 -0.41
C LEU A 174 1.03 -19.73 -1.44
N PHE A 175 -0.25 -19.56 -1.13
CA PHE A 175 -1.21 -18.93 -2.02
C PHE A 175 -1.97 -17.80 -1.32
N THR A 176 -2.26 -16.73 -2.05
CA THR A 176 -3.15 -15.65 -1.59
C THR A 176 -3.99 -15.12 -2.73
N ILE A 177 -5.24 -14.72 -2.43
CA ILE A 177 -6.16 -14.07 -3.37
C ILE A 177 -7.07 -13.11 -2.60
N HIS A 178 -7.07 -11.83 -2.95
CA HIS A 178 -7.86 -10.82 -2.24
C HIS A 178 -8.24 -9.60 -3.08
N ARG A 179 -7.79 -9.50 -4.35
CA ARG A 179 -8.15 -8.37 -5.21
C ARG A 179 -9.59 -8.47 -5.68
N ASN A 180 -10.30 -7.32 -5.69
CA ASN A 180 -11.71 -7.19 -6.08
C ASN A 180 -12.02 -7.88 -7.42
N LEU A 181 -11.17 -7.72 -8.41
CA LEU A 181 -11.32 -8.33 -9.73
C LEU A 181 -11.51 -9.86 -9.66
N ASN A 182 -10.90 -10.51 -8.68
CA ASN A 182 -10.95 -11.95 -8.51
C ASN A 182 -12.01 -12.37 -7.50
N THR A 183 -12.22 -11.60 -6.43
CA THR A 183 -13.10 -11.96 -5.33
C THR A 183 -14.56 -11.57 -5.58
N ASP A 184 -14.82 -10.45 -6.27
CA ASP A 184 -16.19 -9.99 -6.55
C ASP A 184 -16.84 -10.78 -7.70
N ASN A 185 -16.05 -11.43 -8.54
CA ASN A 185 -16.52 -12.34 -9.56
C ASN A 185 -16.51 -13.80 -9.04
N ILE A 186 -17.68 -14.29 -8.65
CA ILE A 186 -17.84 -15.63 -8.06
C ILE A 186 -17.29 -16.73 -8.97
N SER A 187 -17.52 -16.65 -10.27
CA SER A 187 -17.03 -17.67 -11.21
C SER A 187 -15.49 -17.71 -11.23
N ARG A 188 -14.83 -16.55 -11.20
CA ARG A 188 -13.36 -16.47 -11.12
C ARG A 188 -12.84 -17.03 -9.80
N LEU A 189 -13.45 -16.63 -8.68
CA LEU A 189 -13.07 -17.12 -7.36
C LEU A 189 -13.21 -18.63 -7.28
N THR A 190 -14.37 -19.18 -7.70
CA THR A 190 -14.63 -20.62 -7.74
C THR A 190 -13.61 -21.37 -8.59
N ASN A 191 -13.30 -20.87 -9.77
CA ASN A 191 -12.29 -21.47 -10.66
C ASN A 191 -10.89 -21.49 -10.01
N CYS A 192 -10.50 -20.40 -9.36
CA CYS A 192 -9.23 -20.35 -8.61
C CYS A 192 -9.23 -21.38 -7.47
N LEU A 193 -10.28 -21.45 -6.67
CA LEU A 193 -10.37 -22.39 -5.56
C LEU A 193 -10.41 -23.85 -6.02
N ASN A 194 -11.14 -24.18 -7.09
CA ASN A 194 -11.15 -25.52 -7.67
C ASN A 194 -9.76 -25.93 -8.21
N SER A 195 -9.04 -24.99 -8.80
CA SER A 195 -7.66 -25.26 -9.25
C SER A 195 -6.73 -25.54 -8.06
N LEU A 196 -6.93 -24.84 -6.94
CA LEU A 196 -6.18 -25.10 -5.70
C LEU A 196 -6.53 -26.46 -5.11
N LEU A 197 -7.81 -26.86 -5.09
CA LEU A 197 -8.22 -28.17 -4.62
C LEU A 197 -7.57 -29.29 -5.42
N SER A 198 -7.54 -29.17 -6.74
CA SER A 198 -6.83 -30.13 -7.62
C SER A 198 -5.32 -30.19 -7.35
N LEU A 199 -4.69 -29.08 -7.00
CA LEU A 199 -3.29 -29.05 -6.60
C LEU A 199 -3.08 -29.64 -5.21
N ALA A 200 -4.03 -29.46 -4.30
CA ALA A 200 -3.95 -29.94 -2.93
C ALA A 200 -3.93 -31.49 -2.84
N GLU A 201 -4.43 -32.19 -3.88
CA GLU A 201 -4.30 -33.64 -3.99
C GLU A 201 -2.82 -34.09 -4.15
N LYS A 202 -1.96 -33.21 -4.64
CA LYS A 202 -0.56 -33.53 -4.98
C LYS A 202 0.45 -32.89 -4.03
N THR A 203 0.10 -31.77 -3.40
CA THR A 203 1.01 -31.02 -2.53
C THR A 203 0.23 -30.25 -1.48
N THR A 204 0.90 -29.95 -0.37
CA THR A 204 0.32 -29.11 0.68
C THR A 204 0.17 -27.67 0.18
N ILE A 205 -1.01 -27.08 0.37
CA ILE A 205 -1.27 -25.67 0.10
C ILE A 205 -1.49 -24.93 1.42
N VAL A 206 -0.80 -23.84 1.61
CA VAL A 206 -1.00 -22.89 2.71
C VAL A 206 -1.68 -21.66 2.16
N PHE A 207 -2.89 -21.40 2.63
CA PHE A 207 -3.70 -20.27 2.18
C PHE A 207 -4.04 -19.35 3.35
N PRO A 208 -3.20 -18.34 3.65
CA PRO A 208 -3.59 -17.25 4.55
C PRO A 208 -4.75 -16.49 3.94
N ILE A 209 -5.96 -16.82 4.37
CA ILE A 209 -7.17 -16.24 3.77
C ILE A 209 -7.35 -14.80 4.24
N HIS A 210 -7.49 -13.88 3.29
CA HIS A 210 -7.81 -12.50 3.59
C HIS A 210 -9.27 -12.36 4.05
N PRO A 211 -9.62 -11.53 5.06
CA PRO A 211 -10.99 -11.39 5.58
C PRO A 211 -12.05 -11.15 4.50
N ARG A 212 -11.74 -10.35 3.47
CA ARG A 212 -12.63 -10.14 2.32
C ARG A 212 -12.93 -11.44 1.58
N THR A 213 -11.92 -12.25 1.30
CA THR A 213 -12.07 -13.52 0.57
C THR A 213 -12.83 -14.52 1.41
N GLN A 214 -12.54 -14.58 2.71
CA GLN A 214 -13.24 -15.44 3.65
C GLN A 214 -14.73 -15.12 3.68
N HIS A 215 -15.11 -13.86 3.87
CA HIS A 215 -16.51 -13.43 3.91
C HIS A 215 -17.27 -13.81 2.63
N ILE A 216 -16.68 -13.55 1.45
CA ILE A 216 -17.30 -13.90 0.18
C ILE A 216 -17.43 -15.42 0.00
N ALA A 217 -16.41 -16.18 0.42
CA ALA A 217 -16.45 -17.64 0.34
C ALA A 217 -17.53 -18.23 1.25
N GLU A 218 -17.67 -17.74 2.46
CA GLU A 218 -18.69 -18.16 3.41
C GLU A 218 -20.12 -17.81 2.96
N GLU A 219 -20.33 -16.62 2.37
CA GLU A 219 -21.68 -16.20 1.92
C GLU A 219 -22.13 -16.87 0.62
N LYS A 220 -21.21 -17.15 -0.29
CA LYS A 220 -21.58 -17.46 -1.68
C LYS A 220 -21.09 -18.81 -2.18
N LEU A 221 -20.25 -19.52 -1.43
CA LEU A 221 -19.69 -20.82 -1.79
C LEU A 221 -20.00 -21.93 -0.76
N SER A 222 -20.68 -21.62 0.34
CA SER A 222 -21.16 -22.56 1.36
C SER A 222 -22.43 -23.28 0.93
#